data_019d9d46938d5d480dbc2b9f4693fd4d
#
_entry.id   019d9d46938d5d480dbc2b9f4693fd4d
#
_cell.length_a   1.000
_cell.length_b   1.000
_cell.length_c   1.000
_cell.angle_alpha   90.00
_cell.angle_beta   90.00
_cell.angle_gamma   90.00
#
_symmetry.space_group_name_H-M   'P 1'
#
loop_
_entity.id
_entity.type
_entity.pdbx_description
1 polymer ?
#
loop_
_entity_poly.entity_id
_entity_poly.type
_entity_poly.pdbx_seq_one_letter_code
_entity_poly.pdbx_strand_id
1 'polypeptide(L)'
;VDSIKELWEKNIDNIAVAAVEERSPFDTESPVTLKYPVEYSYFNSGVMLINLQKWREKKFVEACKSYIASNYENIKLHDQDVLNALLYKEKQFISIRWNLMDFFLYASPEIQPERKKDWDDALKSPAIIHFTGKRKPWMYNCDSPFRDQYIRFAKQQGWHVINNKNAIHYFFRKILYKVINKKKTIKIK
;
A
#
# COMPACT_ATOMS: atom_id res chain seq x y z
N VAL A 1 6.70 -2.43 16.20
CA VAL A 1 7.31 -2.41 14.86
C VAL A 1 8.12 -3.66 14.73
N ASP A 2 7.82 -4.48 13.75
CA ASP A 2 8.56 -5.71 13.48
C ASP A 2 9.89 -5.42 12.78
N SER A 3 10.83 -6.37 12.89
CA SER A 3 12.07 -6.33 12.14
C SER A 3 11.80 -6.47 10.64
N ILE A 4 12.46 -5.70 9.81
CA ILE A 4 12.42 -5.84 8.34
C ILE A 4 13.32 -6.99 7.84
N LYS A 5 13.97 -7.73 8.74
CA LYS A 5 14.94 -8.78 8.41
C LYS A 5 14.34 -9.83 7.47
N GLU A 6 13.16 -10.33 7.78
CA GLU A 6 12.46 -11.32 6.94
C GLU A 6 12.18 -10.81 5.52
N LEU A 7 11.84 -9.53 5.37
CA LEU A 7 11.70 -8.91 4.05
C LEU A 7 13.04 -8.79 3.34
N TRP A 8 14.08 -8.35 4.07
CA TRP A 8 15.42 -8.16 3.52
C TRP A 8 16.08 -9.46 3.03
N GLU A 9 15.82 -10.56 3.72
CA GLU A 9 16.37 -11.88 3.41
C GLU A 9 15.61 -12.64 2.31
N LYS A 10 14.56 -12.05 1.73
CA LYS A 10 13.87 -12.66 0.59
C LYS A 10 14.79 -12.79 -0.60
N ASN A 11 14.81 -13.99 -1.18
CA ASN A 11 15.51 -14.18 -2.44
C ASN A 11 14.75 -13.52 -3.59
N ILE A 12 15.41 -12.56 -4.24
CA ILE A 12 14.95 -11.83 -5.42
C ILE A 12 15.96 -11.87 -6.58
N ASP A 13 16.82 -12.89 -6.60
CA ASP A 13 17.90 -12.99 -7.61
C ASP A 13 17.37 -13.03 -9.04
N ASN A 14 16.18 -13.62 -9.24
CA ASN A 14 15.58 -13.82 -10.56
C ASN A 14 14.60 -12.72 -10.97
N ILE A 15 14.29 -11.76 -10.08
CA ILE A 15 13.32 -10.69 -10.33
C ILE A 15 13.94 -9.32 -10.07
N ALA A 16 13.31 -8.28 -10.60
CA ALA A 16 13.78 -6.90 -10.44
C ALA A 16 13.21 -6.21 -9.19
N VAL A 17 12.01 -6.64 -8.72
CA VAL A 17 11.33 -6.05 -7.58
C VAL A 17 10.42 -7.06 -6.88
N ALA A 18 10.36 -6.99 -5.55
CA ALA A 18 9.29 -7.60 -4.75
C ALA A 18 8.48 -6.49 -4.07
N ALA A 19 7.15 -6.54 -4.20
CA ALA A 19 6.22 -5.53 -3.70
C ALA A 19 4.86 -6.13 -3.37
N VAL A 20 4.02 -5.38 -2.66
CA VAL A 20 2.64 -5.80 -2.39
C VAL A 20 1.74 -5.47 -3.58
N GLU A 21 0.94 -6.45 -3.99
CA GLU A 21 -0.06 -6.27 -5.03
C GLU A 21 -1.11 -5.24 -4.59
N GLU A 22 -1.39 -4.29 -5.46
CA GLU A 22 -2.46 -3.31 -5.27
C GLU A 22 -3.62 -3.64 -6.24
N ARG A 23 -4.68 -4.24 -5.72
CA ARG A 23 -5.95 -4.42 -6.44
C ARG A 23 -6.96 -3.38 -5.95
N SER A 24 -6.74 -2.14 -6.33
CA SER A 24 -7.77 -1.11 -6.15
C SER A 24 -8.73 -1.11 -7.35
N PRO A 25 -9.89 -0.43 -7.28
CA PRO A 25 -10.76 -0.24 -8.44
C PRO A 25 -10.08 0.44 -9.64
N PHE A 26 -8.96 1.09 -9.42
CA PHE A 26 -8.12 1.69 -10.48
C PHE A 26 -7.23 0.66 -11.20
N ASP A 27 -7.14 -0.55 -10.67
CA ASP A 27 -6.21 -1.59 -11.10
C ASP A 27 -6.59 -2.22 -12.45
N THR A 28 -7.88 -2.30 -12.77
CA THR A 28 -8.37 -2.89 -14.02
C THR A 28 -8.09 -2.02 -15.24
N GLU A 29 -7.95 -0.71 -15.08
CA GLU A 29 -7.67 0.23 -16.16
C GLU A 29 -6.17 0.44 -16.38
N SER A 30 -5.35 0.31 -15.34
CA SER A 30 -3.92 0.60 -15.40
C SER A 30 -3.16 -0.25 -16.40
N PRO A 31 -3.32 -1.59 -16.49
CA PRO A 31 -2.63 -2.40 -17.50
C PRO A 31 -2.95 -1.96 -18.92
N VAL A 32 -4.22 -1.67 -19.23
CA VAL A 32 -4.65 -1.23 -20.55
C VAL A 32 -4.06 0.14 -20.90
N THR A 33 -4.14 1.09 -19.96
CA THR A 33 -3.63 2.45 -20.13
C THR A 33 -2.11 2.47 -20.27
N LEU A 34 -1.40 1.63 -19.50
CA LEU A 34 0.05 1.52 -19.50
C LEU A 34 0.59 0.53 -20.54
N LYS A 35 -0.30 -0.12 -21.31
CA LYS A 35 0.01 -1.02 -22.42
C LYS A 35 0.81 -2.27 -22.04
N TYR A 36 0.49 -2.90 -20.89
CA TYR A 36 1.01 -4.23 -20.57
C TYR A 36 -0.15 -5.23 -20.36
N PRO A 37 0.09 -6.56 -20.48
CA PRO A 37 -0.97 -7.54 -20.42
C PRO A 37 -1.70 -7.56 -19.07
N VAL A 38 -3.02 -7.64 -19.11
CA VAL A 38 -3.93 -7.52 -17.94
C VAL A 38 -3.77 -8.66 -16.91
N GLU A 39 -3.23 -9.79 -17.32
CA GLU A 39 -2.90 -10.90 -16.43
C GLU A 39 -1.79 -10.59 -15.42
N TYR A 40 -1.01 -9.52 -15.67
CA TYR A 40 0.00 -9.05 -14.74
C TYR A 40 -0.58 -7.98 -13.83
N SER A 41 -1.03 -8.39 -12.65
CA SER A 41 -1.56 -7.47 -11.65
C SER A 41 -0.61 -6.31 -11.31
N TYR A 42 -1.16 -5.22 -10.84
CA TYR A 42 -0.45 -4.00 -10.48
C TYR A 42 0.14 -4.08 -9.06
N PHE A 43 1.28 -3.45 -8.78
CA PHE A 43 1.87 -3.38 -7.45
C PHE A 43 1.98 -1.94 -6.93
N ASN A 44 1.95 -1.79 -5.61
CA ASN A 44 2.18 -0.51 -4.97
C ASN A 44 3.68 -0.24 -4.79
N SER A 45 4.14 0.93 -5.23
CA SER A 45 5.55 1.34 -5.18
C SER A 45 6.02 1.88 -3.82
N GLY A 46 5.10 2.01 -2.85
CA GLY A 46 5.44 2.65 -1.56
C GLY A 46 6.38 1.83 -0.67
N VAL A 47 6.39 0.49 -0.82
CA VAL A 47 7.35 -0.40 -0.17
C VAL A 47 7.81 -1.43 -1.19
N MET A 48 9.10 -1.44 -1.49
CA MET A 48 9.69 -2.34 -2.48
C MET A 48 11.01 -2.91 -1.97
N LEU A 49 11.25 -4.21 -2.21
CA LEU A 49 12.57 -4.79 -2.16
C LEU A 49 13.10 -4.85 -3.60
N ILE A 50 14.22 -4.17 -3.87
CA ILE A 50 14.72 -3.91 -5.22
C ILE A 50 16.02 -4.68 -5.45
N ASN A 51 16.10 -5.40 -6.56
CA ASN A 51 17.35 -5.98 -7.05
C ASN A 51 18.15 -4.91 -7.83
N LEU A 52 19.01 -4.19 -7.13
CA LEU A 52 19.79 -3.09 -7.69
C LEU A 52 20.77 -3.56 -8.77
N GLN A 53 21.24 -4.82 -8.70
CA GLN A 53 22.12 -5.38 -9.74
C GLN A 53 21.36 -5.46 -11.06
N LYS A 54 20.17 -6.09 -11.06
CA LYS A 54 19.33 -6.17 -12.27
C LYS A 54 18.96 -4.79 -12.83
N TRP A 55 18.66 -3.84 -11.95
CA TRP A 55 18.35 -2.47 -12.39
C TRP A 55 19.52 -1.80 -13.10
N ARG A 56 20.77 -2.01 -12.61
CA ARG A 56 21.98 -1.50 -13.28
C ARG A 56 22.24 -2.18 -14.60
N GLU A 57 22.19 -3.52 -14.63
CA GLU A 57 22.39 -4.31 -15.85
C GLU A 57 21.44 -3.92 -16.97
N LYS A 58 20.17 -3.63 -16.62
CA LYS A 58 19.14 -3.21 -17.57
C LYS A 58 19.12 -1.72 -17.89
N LYS A 59 20.01 -0.94 -17.31
CA LYS A 59 19.99 0.53 -17.42
C LYS A 59 18.60 1.10 -17.13
N PHE A 60 18.00 0.62 -16.02
CA PHE A 60 16.59 0.81 -15.73
C PHE A 60 16.19 2.29 -15.58
N VAL A 61 17.09 3.15 -15.08
CA VAL A 61 16.85 4.60 -14.97
C VAL A 61 16.65 5.23 -16.37
N GLU A 62 17.45 4.83 -17.34
CA GLU A 62 17.32 5.27 -18.72
C GLU A 62 16.02 4.78 -19.35
N ALA A 63 15.65 3.53 -19.08
CA ALA A 63 14.37 2.98 -19.51
C ALA A 63 13.18 3.77 -18.93
N CYS A 64 13.21 4.11 -17.62
CA CYS A 64 12.20 4.96 -16.98
C CYS A 64 12.10 6.34 -17.67
N LYS A 65 13.22 7.02 -17.91
CA LYS A 65 13.24 8.33 -18.59
C LYS A 65 12.62 8.25 -19.98
N SER A 66 13.01 7.24 -20.76
CA SER A 66 12.48 7.03 -22.11
C SER A 66 10.98 6.73 -22.09
N TYR A 67 10.53 5.89 -21.16
CA TYR A 67 9.12 5.56 -21.00
C TYR A 67 8.28 6.81 -20.64
N ILE A 68 8.76 7.62 -19.68
CA ILE A 68 8.10 8.87 -19.28
C ILE A 68 7.99 9.82 -20.46
N ALA A 69 9.08 10.01 -21.22
CA ALA A 69 9.08 10.91 -22.39
C ALA A 69 8.05 10.51 -23.45
N SER A 70 7.83 9.19 -23.64
CA SER A 70 6.93 8.67 -24.68
C SER A 70 5.49 8.42 -24.21
N ASN A 71 5.22 8.41 -22.91
CA ASN A 71 3.91 8.01 -22.35
C ASN A 71 3.38 8.96 -21.30
N TYR A 72 3.86 10.18 -21.21
CA TYR A 72 3.55 11.14 -20.16
C TYR A 72 2.04 11.28 -19.92
N GLU A 73 1.25 11.38 -20.97
CA GLU A 73 -0.22 11.54 -20.91
C GLU A 73 -0.96 10.35 -20.29
N ASN A 74 -0.34 9.16 -20.28
CA ASN A 74 -0.90 7.94 -19.74
C ASN A 74 -0.54 7.70 -18.27
N ILE A 75 0.44 8.45 -17.74
CA ILE A 75 0.95 8.31 -16.39
C ILE A 75 0.04 9.09 -15.43
N LYS A 76 -0.69 8.39 -14.56
CA LYS A 76 -1.59 8.96 -13.55
C LYS A 76 -1.01 8.89 -12.14
N LEU A 77 -0.38 7.77 -11.80
CA LEU A 77 0.19 7.47 -10.48
C LEU A 77 1.72 7.58 -10.46
N HIS A 78 2.26 8.54 -11.23
CA HIS A 78 3.67 8.94 -11.22
C HIS A 78 4.65 7.77 -11.39
N ASP A 79 5.55 7.58 -10.41
CA ASP A 79 6.55 6.51 -10.39
C ASP A 79 5.93 5.11 -10.39
N GLN A 80 4.81 4.92 -9.72
CA GLN A 80 4.14 3.62 -9.62
C GLN A 80 3.71 3.10 -10.99
N ASP A 81 3.16 3.95 -11.86
CA ASP A 81 2.76 3.58 -13.23
C ASP A 81 3.98 3.19 -14.07
N VAL A 82 5.04 4.00 -14.02
CA VAL A 82 6.28 3.75 -14.77
C VAL A 82 6.90 2.41 -14.37
N LEU A 83 6.99 2.15 -13.06
CA LEU A 83 7.55 0.92 -12.53
C LEU A 83 6.72 -0.31 -12.92
N ASN A 84 5.40 -0.22 -12.83
CA ASN A 84 4.53 -1.31 -13.25
C ASN A 84 4.60 -1.58 -14.74
N ALA A 85 4.63 -0.54 -15.59
CA ALA A 85 4.75 -0.68 -17.04
C ALA A 85 6.05 -1.36 -17.46
N LEU A 86 7.15 -1.11 -16.75
CA LEU A 86 8.46 -1.64 -17.12
C LEU A 86 8.80 -2.97 -16.44
N LEU A 87 8.22 -3.24 -15.26
CA LEU A 87 8.57 -4.40 -14.43
C LEU A 87 7.46 -5.45 -14.33
N TYR A 88 6.38 -5.37 -15.13
CA TYR A 88 5.24 -6.26 -15.01
C TYR A 88 5.59 -7.75 -15.05
N LYS A 89 6.63 -8.17 -15.78
CA LYS A 89 7.14 -9.55 -15.84
C LYS A 89 8.20 -9.90 -14.79
N GLU A 90 8.79 -8.88 -14.15
CA GLU A 90 9.98 -9.06 -13.33
C GLU A 90 9.74 -8.70 -11.87
N LYS A 91 8.52 -8.95 -11.42
CA LYS A 91 8.10 -8.70 -10.06
C LYS A 91 7.67 -9.99 -9.36
N GLN A 92 7.73 -9.95 -8.03
CA GLN A 92 7.14 -10.96 -7.14
C GLN A 92 6.25 -10.27 -6.12
N PHE A 93 5.08 -10.82 -5.87
CA PHE A 93 4.24 -10.32 -4.79
C PHE A 93 4.68 -10.86 -3.43
N ILE A 94 4.66 -9.97 -2.45
CA ILE A 94 4.94 -10.26 -1.05
C ILE A 94 3.67 -10.08 -0.21
N SER A 95 3.69 -10.59 1.03
CA SER A 95 2.57 -10.49 1.96
C SER A 95 2.16 -9.04 2.20
N ILE A 96 0.86 -8.82 2.30
CA ILE A 96 0.21 -7.54 2.60
C ILE A 96 0.78 -6.89 3.87
N ARG A 97 1.25 -7.70 4.84
CA ARG A 97 1.85 -7.19 6.09
C ARG A 97 3.02 -6.23 5.87
N TRP A 98 3.73 -6.35 4.72
CA TRP A 98 4.89 -5.50 4.39
C TRP A 98 4.53 -4.16 3.77
N ASN A 99 3.26 -3.96 3.42
CA ASN A 99 2.75 -2.68 2.92
C ASN A 99 1.23 -2.64 3.14
N LEU A 100 0.80 -2.59 4.41
CA LEU A 100 -0.62 -2.53 4.75
C LEU A 100 -1.16 -1.13 4.42
N MET A 101 -1.80 -1.01 3.27
CA MET A 101 -2.37 0.23 2.74
C MET A 101 -3.78 0.48 3.26
N ASP A 102 -4.24 1.74 3.14
CA ASP A 102 -5.60 2.15 3.54
C ASP A 102 -6.69 1.31 2.85
N PHE A 103 -6.49 0.89 1.59
CA PHE A 103 -7.42 0.00 0.88
C PHE A 103 -7.75 -1.26 1.70
N PHE A 104 -6.73 -1.94 2.24
CA PHE A 104 -6.91 -3.15 3.03
C PHE A 104 -7.61 -2.93 4.38
N LEU A 105 -7.67 -1.68 4.85
CA LEU A 105 -8.36 -1.33 6.10
C LEU A 105 -9.87 -1.16 5.93
N TYR A 106 -10.32 -0.80 4.72
CA TYR A 106 -11.70 -0.39 4.47
C TYR A 106 -12.45 -1.29 3.48
N ALA A 107 -11.74 -2.04 2.64
CA ALA A 107 -12.33 -3.03 1.76
C ALA A 107 -12.60 -4.35 2.50
N SER A 108 -13.37 -5.23 1.87
CA SER A 108 -13.65 -6.57 2.41
C SER A 108 -12.66 -7.59 1.84
N PRO A 109 -12.11 -8.50 2.67
CA PRO A 109 -11.26 -9.59 2.20
C PRO A 109 -11.93 -10.52 1.16
N GLU A 110 -13.26 -10.54 1.12
CA GLU A 110 -14.04 -11.32 0.14
C GLU A 110 -13.84 -10.85 -1.30
N ILE A 111 -13.32 -9.64 -1.50
CA ILE A 111 -12.95 -9.12 -2.84
C ILE A 111 -11.79 -9.93 -3.43
N GLN A 112 -10.93 -10.51 -2.59
CA GLN A 112 -9.80 -11.33 -2.97
C GLN A 112 -9.77 -12.63 -2.13
N PRO A 113 -10.66 -13.58 -2.39
CA PRO A 113 -10.80 -14.79 -1.56
C PRO A 113 -9.50 -15.59 -1.45
N GLU A 114 -8.71 -15.63 -2.52
CA GLU A 114 -7.43 -16.32 -2.59
C GLU A 114 -6.37 -15.73 -1.65
N ARG A 115 -6.51 -14.46 -1.28
CA ARG A 115 -5.60 -13.73 -0.39
C ARG A 115 -6.18 -13.50 1.01
N LYS A 116 -7.37 -14.01 1.27
CA LYS A 116 -8.09 -13.74 2.53
C LYS A 116 -7.24 -14.00 3.76
N LYS A 117 -6.52 -15.12 3.78
CA LYS A 117 -5.66 -15.47 4.92
C LYS A 117 -4.53 -14.44 5.11
N ASP A 118 -3.81 -14.08 4.04
CA ASP A 118 -2.74 -13.07 4.08
C ASP A 118 -3.27 -11.70 4.53
N TRP A 119 -4.46 -11.35 4.08
CA TRP A 119 -5.14 -10.11 4.46
C TRP A 119 -5.51 -10.09 5.95
N ASP A 120 -6.17 -11.15 6.44
CA ASP A 120 -6.57 -11.27 7.84
C ASP A 120 -5.35 -11.27 8.77
N ASP A 121 -4.26 -11.93 8.38
CA ASP A 121 -3.01 -11.97 9.14
C ASP A 121 -2.32 -10.60 9.14
N ALA A 122 -2.31 -9.89 8.02
CA ALA A 122 -1.76 -8.54 7.92
C ALA A 122 -2.52 -7.51 8.77
N LEU A 123 -3.84 -7.61 8.87
CA LEU A 123 -4.65 -6.75 9.74
C LEU A 123 -4.37 -6.97 11.23
N LYS A 124 -4.05 -8.20 11.62
CA LYS A 124 -3.72 -8.55 13.01
C LYS A 124 -2.30 -8.14 13.40
N SER A 125 -1.35 -8.34 12.48
CA SER A 125 0.08 -8.13 12.73
C SER A 125 0.78 -7.47 11.53
N PRO A 126 0.49 -6.19 11.24
CA PRO A 126 1.17 -5.47 10.18
C PRO A 126 2.63 -5.20 10.55
N ALA A 127 3.54 -5.43 9.61
CA ALA A 127 4.96 -5.05 9.77
C ALA A 127 5.21 -3.61 9.35
N ILE A 128 4.62 -3.18 8.22
CA ILE A 128 4.68 -1.81 7.73
C ILE A 128 3.27 -1.31 7.44
N ILE A 129 2.88 -0.19 8.05
CA ILE A 129 1.60 0.47 7.82
C ILE A 129 1.84 1.66 6.90
N HIS A 130 1.21 1.64 5.73
CA HIS A 130 1.36 2.67 4.72
C HIS A 130 0.08 3.51 4.61
N PHE A 131 0.12 4.72 5.11
CA PHE A 131 -0.97 5.68 5.02
C PHE A 131 -1.05 6.28 3.60
N THR A 132 -1.60 5.52 2.66
CA THR A 132 -1.70 5.89 1.23
C THR A 132 -2.73 6.96 0.98
N GLY A 133 -3.82 6.98 1.73
CA GLY A 133 -4.94 7.88 1.55
C GLY A 133 -4.61 9.37 1.75
N LYS A 134 -5.55 10.23 1.36
CA LYS A 134 -5.43 11.70 1.50
C LYS A 134 -5.39 12.13 2.96
N ARG A 135 -6.00 11.36 3.87
CA ARG A 135 -6.06 11.64 5.31
C ARG A 135 -4.87 11.03 6.03
N LYS A 136 -3.80 11.82 6.15
CA LYS A 136 -2.54 11.39 6.75
C LYS A 136 -2.64 11.30 8.30
N PRO A 137 -1.82 10.47 8.97
CA PRO A 137 -1.96 10.20 10.41
C PRO A 137 -1.75 11.42 11.31
N TRP A 138 -1.06 12.45 10.82
CA TRP A 138 -0.91 13.75 11.53
C TRP A 138 -2.12 14.66 11.35
N MET A 139 -3.05 14.36 10.46
CA MET A 139 -4.26 15.15 10.24
C MET A 139 -5.32 14.78 11.29
N TYR A 140 -6.12 15.77 11.68
CA TYR A 140 -7.20 15.56 12.67
C TYR A 140 -8.30 14.61 12.20
N ASN A 141 -8.55 14.57 10.90
CA ASN A 141 -9.59 13.76 10.26
C ASN A 141 -9.12 12.38 9.79
N CYS A 142 -7.92 11.98 10.17
CA CYS A 142 -7.45 10.61 9.93
C CYS A 142 -8.23 9.62 10.79
N ASP A 143 -8.91 8.68 10.15
CA ASP A 143 -9.74 7.65 10.76
C ASP A 143 -9.09 6.26 10.75
N SER A 144 -7.83 6.17 10.33
CA SER A 144 -7.07 4.91 10.37
C SER A 144 -6.98 4.34 11.80
N PRO A 145 -7.24 3.04 11.98
CA PRO A 145 -7.11 2.37 13.28
C PRO A 145 -5.67 2.39 13.82
N PHE A 146 -4.69 2.62 12.95
CA PHE A 146 -3.26 2.68 13.30
C PHE A 146 -2.75 4.08 13.57
N ARG A 147 -3.60 5.11 13.49
CA ARG A 147 -3.21 6.50 13.74
C ARG A 147 -2.53 6.69 15.08
N ASP A 148 -3.05 6.08 16.14
CA ASP A 148 -2.51 6.24 17.49
C ASP A 148 -1.09 5.67 17.63
N GLN A 149 -0.71 4.66 16.84
CA GLN A 149 0.65 4.12 16.79
C GLN A 149 1.62 5.15 16.18
N TYR A 150 1.21 5.78 15.07
CA TYR A 150 1.98 6.87 14.47
C TYR A 150 2.16 8.04 15.43
N ILE A 151 1.10 8.48 16.10
CA ILE A 151 1.15 9.61 17.05
C ILE A 151 2.09 9.30 18.23
N ARG A 152 2.06 8.08 18.76
CA ARG A 152 2.99 7.66 19.83
C ARG A 152 4.43 7.72 19.36
N PHE A 153 4.72 7.15 18.19
CA PHE A 153 6.06 7.18 17.61
C PHE A 153 6.54 8.62 17.35
N ALA A 154 5.73 9.46 16.74
CA ALA A 154 6.05 10.86 16.47
C ALA A 154 6.39 11.63 17.75
N LYS A 155 5.63 11.41 18.84
CA LYS A 155 5.91 12.00 20.15
C LYS A 155 7.23 11.51 20.75
N GLN A 156 7.55 10.22 20.63
CA GLN A 156 8.81 9.65 21.09
C GLN A 156 10.03 10.27 20.37
N GLN A 157 9.84 10.67 19.10
CA GLN A 157 10.86 11.34 18.29
C GLN A 157 10.90 12.88 18.52
N GLY A 158 10.09 13.41 19.43
CA GLY A 158 10.01 14.86 19.67
C GLY A 158 9.31 15.64 18.55
N TRP A 159 8.60 14.96 17.64
CA TRP A 159 7.89 15.65 16.56
C TRP A 159 6.63 16.33 17.10
N HIS A 160 6.42 17.59 16.68
CA HIS A 160 5.18 18.28 16.98
C HIS A 160 4.02 17.68 16.17
N VAL A 161 3.24 16.85 16.84
CA VAL A 161 1.95 16.40 16.27
C VAL A 161 0.92 17.43 16.69
N ILE A 162 0.31 18.10 15.69
CA ILE A 162 -0.77 19.07 15.93
C ILE A 162 -1.91 18.34 16.64
N ASN A 163 -2.00 18.59 17.94
CA ASN A 163 -3.10 18.09 18.77
C ASN A 163 -4.29 19.00 18.50
N ASN A 164 -5.15 18.59 17.57
CA ASN A 164 -6.22 19.44 17.10
C ASN A 164 -7.32 19.60 18.15
N LYS A 165 -7.81 20.82 18.30
CA LYS A 165 -8.92 21.22 19.17
C LYS A 165 -10.25 20.49 18.89
N ASN A 166 -10.30 19.56 17.96
CA ASN A 166 -11.45 18.74 17.58
C ASN A 166 -11.37 17.29 18.08
N ALA A 167 -10.69 17.03 19.20
CA ALA A 167 -10.67 15.71 19.85
C ALA A 167 -12.10 15.14 20.09
N ILE A 168 -13.06 16.04 20.34
CA ILE A 168 -14.48 15.69 20.53
C ILE A 168 -15.07 15.11 19.24
N HIS A 169 -14.82 15.71 18.09
CA HIS A 169 -15.33 15.23 16.80
C HIS A 169 -14.72 13.87 16.40
N TYR A 170 -13.43 13.69 16.69
CA TYR A 170 -12.73 12.40 16.49
C TYR A 170 -13.30 11.31 17.39
N PHE A 171 -13.57 11.64 18.66
CA PHE A 171 -14.16 10.72 19.65
C PHE A 171 -15.54 10.25 19.20
N PHE A 172 -16.42 11.16 18.78
CA PHE A 172 -17.76 10.82 18.28
C PHE A 172 -17.71 9.98 16.99
N ARG A 173 -16.79 10.27 16.05
CA ARG A 173 -16.63 9.45 14.84
C ARG A 173 -16.12 8.04 15.15
N LYS A 174 -15.20 7.89 16.11
CA LYS A 174 -14.70 6.57 16.56
C LYS A 174 -15.81 5.72 17.18
N ILE A 175 -16.70 6.35 17.94
CA ILE A 175 -17.89 5.69 18.49
C ILE A 175 -18.86 5.32 17.36
N LEU A 176 -19.16 6.23 16.46
CA LEU A 176 -20.08 6.01 15.35
C LEU A 176 -19.59 4.86 14.44
N TYR A 177 -18.31 4.84 14.12
CA TYR A 177 -17.68 3.78 13.34
C TYR A 177 -17.79 2.39 14.02
N LYS A 178 -17.54 2.34 15.33
CA LYS A 178 -17.73 1.11 16.12
C LYS A 178 -19.18 0.64 16.12
N VAL A 179 -20.13 1.56 16.23
CA VAL A 179 -21.57 1.26 16.24
C VAL A 179 -22.05 0.77 14.86
N ILE A 180 -21.60 1.41 13.78
CA ILE A 180 -21.99 1.04 12.41
C ILE A 180 -21.43 -0.34 12.04
N ASN A 181 -20.17 -0.60 12.37
CA ASN A 181 -19.55 -1.91 12.07
C ASN A 181 -20.11 -3.03 12.96
N LYS A 182 -20.49 -2.75 14.20
CA LYS A 182 -21.18 -3.72 15.05
C LYS A 182 -22.57 -4.10 14.48
N LYS A 183 -23.28 -3.17 13.83
CA LYS A 183 -24.55 -3.43 13.14
C LYS A 183 -24.38 -4.24 11.84
N LYS A 184 -23.24 -4.12 11.12
CA LYS A 184 -22.95 -4.95 9.95
C LYS A 184 -22.69 -6.42 10.32
N THR A 185 -22.03 -6.66 11.46
CA THR A 185 -21.75 -8.02 11.98
C THR A 185 -23.01 -8.73 12.47
N ILE A 186 -24.08 -8.00 12.83
CA ILE A 186 -25.35 -8.56 13.33
C ILE A 186 -26.34 -8.89 12.18
N LYS A 187 -26.10 -8.39 10.95
CA LYS A 187 -26.97 -8.66 9.79
C LYS A 187 -26.54 -9.87 8.94
N ILE A 188 -25.51 -10.60 9.39
CA ILE A 188 -25.07 -11.85 8.76
C ILE A 188 -25.28 -12.97 9.80
N LYS A 189 -26.53 -13.22 10.13
CA LYS A 189 -27.02 -14.45 10.76
C LYS A 189 -28.33 -14.81 10.10
#